data_e44b6b3122e7394a8fc297abd5a76061
#
_entry.id   e44b6b3122e7394a8fc297abd5a76061
#
_cell.length_a   1.000
_cell.length_b   1.000
_cell.length_c   1.000
_cell.angle_alpha   90.00
_cell.angle_beta   90.00
_cell.angle_gamma   90.00
#
_symmetry.space_group_name_H-M   'P 1'
#
loop_
_entity.id
_entity.type
_entity.pdbx_description
1 polymer ?
#
loop_
_entity_poly.entity_id
_entity_poly.type
_entity_poly.pdbx_seq_one_letter_code
_entity_poly.pdbx_strand_id
1 'polypeptide(L)'
;FCPGEGFFFCIKISRNIDPPYNTGNDFVYEDDFADPLARYKEVTQQTTKSNPETMGRYHTNWLNMMYPRLRLAANLLRDDGVIFISIDDNEVDNLKKLCNEVFGEENFVAQVAWQKKYAVSNDDPGIASMHEYIIVYRKSQDFKRNLLPRTEKQLSRYKNPDNDPRGVWSSDNYISNKSRWERPTLWYSITHPKTGEEVWPDENAVWRYSKDKHEQMVKENRLYWGPEQSYVRPRIKRFLSEIQDGIVPSTWWSFEEVGHNDEAVKETNIIIGKKVFSTPKPIRLLNRILQLSTNAKDENIVLDFFSGSSATAHAVMQLNAEDGGNRQFIMVQLPEVCDEKSEAYKAGYQNICEIGKERIRRAGKKILEENNQMTLEDKEQLDIGFKVFKLDSSNLKTWDNTPVTVEQMDLLYERMNNMIHRVKPDRSDLDMVCEIMLKLGVPLIYSITAVEINDKTAYSIGEDCLLLICLAPDVQPEDVEQMAEYAPAKLIISRESFVDDTAMANAHYILKDHGVELKLV
;
A
#
# COMPACT_ATOMS: atom_id res chain seq x y z
N PHE A 1 14.81 9.28 -26.61
CA PHE A 1 15.23 8.62 -25.38
C PHE A 1 16.75 8.49 -25.40
N CYS A 2 17.49 9.36 -24.69
CA CYS A 2 18.88 9.14 -24.34
C CYS A 2 18.92 8.50 -22.94
N PRO A 3 19.69 7.45 -22.70
CA PRO A 3 19.91 6.90 -21.39
C PRO A 3 20.98 7.74 -20.69
N GLY A 4 20.56 8.61 -19.78
CA GLY A 4 21.44 9.41 -18.95
C GLY A 4 20.66 9.90 -17.75
N GLU A 5 20.95 9.28 -16.59
CA GLU A 5 20.62 9.70 -15.25
C GLU A 5 19.16 10.10 -14.99
N GLY A 6 18.26 9.13 -15.20
CA GLY A 6 16.91 9.20 -14.64
C GLY A 6 16.99 8.97 -13.14
N PHE A 7 16.59 9.93 -12.34
CA PHE A 7 16.22 9.71 -10.95
C PHE A 7 15.04 8.73 -10.92
N PHE A 8 15.34 7.43 -10.92
CA PHE A 8 14.38 6.42 -10.54
C PHE A 8 14.19 6.56 -9.03
N PHE A 9 13.12 7.23 -8.62
CA PHE A 9 12.65 7.10 -7.25
C PHE A 9 12.28 5.63 -7.02
N CYS A 10 13.21 4.87 -6.44
CA CYS A 10 12.93 3.55 -5.88
C CYS A 10 12.02 3.73 -4.67
N ILE A 11 10.72 3.64 -4.90
CA ILE A 11 9.71 3.80 -3.86
C ILE A 11 9.64 2.47 -3.09
N LYS A 12 9.87 2.49 -1.78
CA LYS A 12 9.60 1.35 -0.89
C LYS A 12 8.08 1.20 -0.79
N ILE A 13 7.52 0.42 -1.69
CA ILE A 13 6.08 0.23 -1.77
C ILE A 13 5.72 -1.04 -1.04
N SER A 14 4.99 -0.89 0.06
CA SER A 14 4.06 -1.92 0.52
C SER A 14 2.77 -1.74 -0.27
N ARG A 15 2.25 -2.82 -0.84
CA ARG A 15 1.00 -2.80 -1.59
C ARG A 15 -0.02 -3.65 -0.89
N ASN A 16 -1.18 -3.07 -0.68
CA ASN A 16 -2.38 -3.81 -0.35
C ASN A 16 -3.40 -3.51 -1.44
N ILE A 17 -3.92 -4.54 -2.06
CA ILE A 17 -4.97 -4.42 -3.07
C ILE A 17 -6.13 -5.37 -2.77
N ASP A 18 -7.32 -4.91 -3.09
CA ASP A 18 -8.57 -5.63 -2.96
C ASP A 18 -9.27 -5.64 -4.33
N PRO A 19 -8.82 -6.48 -5.28
CA PRO A 19 -9.38 -6.53 -6.63
C PRO A 19 -10.80 -7.07 -6.60
N PRO A 20 -11.59 -6.90 -7.68
CA PRO A 20 -12.83 -7.64 -7.89
C PRO A 20 -12.60 -9.14 -7.76
N TYR A 21 -13.50 -9.86 -7.09
CA TYR A 21 -13.36 -11.30 -6.81
C TYR A 21 -13.99 -12.22 -7.85
N ASN A 22 -14.65 -11.65 -8.86
CA ASN A 22 -15.38 -12.37 -9.90
C ASN A 22 -16.52 -13.23 -9.32
N THR A 23 -17.27 -12.63 -8.40
CA THR A 23 -18.37 -13.33 -7.69
C THR A 23 -19.66 -13.45 -8.51
N GLY A 24 -19.73 -12.78 -9.67
CA GLY A 24 -20.93 -12.67 -10.49
C GLY A 24 -22.00 -11.73 -9.93
N ASN A 25 -21.66 -10.90 -8.96
CA ASN A 25 -22.53 -9.87 -8.39
C ASN A 25 -22.01 -8.49 -8.76
N ASP A 26 -22.87 -7.63 -9.31
CA ASP A 26 -22.53 -6.24 -9.55
C ASP A 26 -22.62 -5.43 -8.24
N PHE A 27 -21.51 -4.79 -7.91
CA PHE A 27 -21.42 -3.80 -6.84
C PHE A 27 -21.43 -2.37 -7.42
N VAL A 28 -20.76 -1.42 -6.78
CA VAL A 28 -20.44 -0.12 -7.37
C VAL A 28 -19.39 -0.27 -8.49
N TYR A 29 -18.76 -1.43 -8.60
CA TYR A 29 -17.79 -1.82 -9.62
C TYR A 29 -18.19 -3.17 -10.23
N GLU A 30 -17.74 -3.44 -11.46
CA GLU A 30 -17.95 -4.70 -12.18
C GLU A 30 -17.24 -5.85 -11.45
N ASP A 31 -18.00 -6.88 -11.06
CA ASP A 31 -17.50 -8.10 -10.42
C ASP A 31 -18.03 -9.37 -11.11
N ASP A 32 -18.61 -9.24 -12.31
CA ASP A 32 -18.93 -10.34 -13.22
C ASP A 32 -18.08 -10.25 -14.49
N PHE A 33 -17.03 -11.06 -14.55
CA PHE A 33 -16.13 -11.15 -15.70
C PHE A 33 -16.48 -12.30 -16.65
N ALA A 34 -17.64 -12.93 -16.49
CA ALA A 34 -18.08 -14.02 -17.34
C ALA A 34 -18.43 -13.52 -18.76
N ASP A 35 -17.83 -14.12 -19.78
CA ASP A 35 -18.22 -13.85 -21.17
C ASP A 35 -19.61 -14.43 -21.47
N PRO A 36 -20.51 -13.68 -22.15
CA PRO A 36 -21.73 -14.23 -22.68
C PRO A 36 -21.44 -15.46 -23.56
N LEU A 37 -22.19 -16.56 -23.36
CA LEU A 37 -21.94 -17.83 -24.05
C LEU A 37 -21.88 -17.67 -25.58
N ALA A 38 -22.67 -16.77 -26.14
CA ALA A 38 -22.68 -16.50 -27.58
C ALA A 38 -21.35 -15.92 -28.06
N ARG A 39 -20.82 -14.90 -27.36
CA ARG A 39 -19.53 -14.25 -27.66
C ARG A 39 -18.36 -15.20 -27.43
N TYR A 40 -18.39 -15.99 -26.35
CA TYR A 40 -17.34 -16.97 -26.08
C TYR A 40 -17.24 -18.02 -27.19
N LYS A 41 -18.37 -18.54 -27.69
CA LYS A 41 -18.41 -19.49 -28.83
C LYS A 41 -17.90 -18.87 -30.13
N GLU A 42 -18.21 -17.62 -30.39
CA GLU A 42 -17.73 -16.89 -31.55
C GLU A 42 -16.21 -16.73 -31.52
N VAL A 43 -15.66 -16.24 -30.42
CA VAL A 43 -14.22 -16.01 -30.23
C VAL A 43 -13.41 -17.31 -30.26
N THR A 44 -13.93 -18.38 -29.63
CA THR A 44 -13.24 -19.69 -29.57
C THR A 44 -13.52 -20.61 -30.75
N GLN A 45 -14.38 -20.17 -31.70
CA GLN A 45 -14.83 -20.98 -32.89
C GLN A 45 -15.43 -22.32 -32.53
N GLN A 46 -16.01 -22.45 -31.33
CA GLN A 46 -16.66 -23.67 -30.86
C GLN A 46 -18.08 -23.78 -31.44
N THR A 47 -18.27 -24.61 -32.45
CA THR A 47 -19.56 -24.80 -33.15
C THR A 47 -20.44 -25.91 -32.58
N THR A 48 -19.94 -26.81 -31.72
CA THR A 48 -20.66 -27.98 -31.22
C THR A 48 -21.23 -27.80 -29.82
N LYS A 49 -22.41 -28.36 -29.57
CA LYS A 49 -23.14 -28.31 -28.28
C LYS A 49 -22.56 -29.23 -27.20
N SER A 50 -21.69 -30.17 -27.54
CA SER A 50 -21.19 -31.19 -26.63
C SER A 50 -19.88 -30.69 -25.96
N ASN A 51 -19.98 -30.41 -24.68
CA ASN A 51 -18.89 -30.11 -23.76
C ASN A 51 -18.04 -28.89 -24.18
N PRO A 52 -18.57 -27.65 -24.16
CA PRO A 52 -17.72 -26.48 -24.30
C PRO A 52 -16.77 -26.44 -23.09
N GLU A 53 -15.47 -26.24 -23.32
CA GLU A 53 -14.55 -25.83 -22.27
C GLU A 53 -14.99 -24.48 -21.72
N THR A 54 -15.74 -24.49 -20.63
CA THR A 54 -16.36 -23.28 -20.07
C THR A 54 -15.43 -22.53 -19.11
N MET A 55 -14.32 -23.13 -18.70
CA MET A 55 -13.39 -22.51 -17.74
C MET A 55 -12.84 -21.17 -18.24
N GLY A 56 -12.44 -21.07 -19.51
CA GLY A 56 -11.96 -19.79 -20.07
C GLY A 56 -13.03 -18.70 -20.10
N ARG A 57 -14.31 -19.05 -20.15
CA ARG A 57 -15.40 -18.09 -20.15
C ARG A 57 -15.53 -17.33 -18.83
N TYR A 58 -15.25 -17.98 -17.70
CA TYR A 58 -15.48 -17.41 -16.38
C TYR A 58 -14.27 -16.64 -15.84
N HIS A 59 -13.05 -17.01 -16.25
CA HIS A 59 -11.83 -16.50 -15.62
C HIS A 59 -10.96 -15.66 -16.56
N THR A 60 -11.07 -15.80 -17.90
CA THR A 60 -10.16 -15.18 -18.86
C THR A 60 -10.19 -13.65 -18.78
N ASN A 61 -11.37 -13.04 -18.71
CA ASN A 61 -11.48 -11.58 -18.65
C ASN A 61 -10.89 -11.03 -17.34
N TRP A 62 -11.12 -11.74 -16.22
CA TRP A 62 -10.54 -11.39 -14.94
C TRP A 62 -9.00 -11.47 -14.99
N LEU A 63 -8.45 -12.54 -15.55
CA LEU A 63 -7.00 -12.70 -15.74
C LEU A 63 -6.41 -11.61 -16.65
N ASN A 64 -7.09 -11.28 -17.75
CA ASN A 64 -6.68 -10.21 -18.67
C ASN A 64 -6.70 -8.83 -17.99
N MET A 65 -7.63 -8.60 -17.07
CA MET A 65 -7.70 -7.39 -16.27
C MET A 65 -6.56 -7.32 -15.24
N MET A 66 -6.28 -8.43 -14.55
CA MET A 66 -5.28 -8.49 -13.46
C MET A 66 -3.83 -8.52 -13.95
N TYR A 67 -3.51 -9.27 -15.00
CA TYR A 67 -2.15 -9.50 -15.46
C TYR A 67 -1.35 -8.21 -15.73
N PRO A 68 -1.81 -7.28 -16.57
CA PRO A 68 -1.05 -6.05 -16.84
C PRO A 68 -0.89 -5.18 -15.58
N ARG A 69 -1.87 -5.18 -14.69
CA ARG A 69 -1.81 -4.43 -13.42
C ARG A 69 -0.76 -5.00 -12.49
N LEU A 70 -0.71 -6.32 -12.34
CA LEU A 70 0.30 -7.00 -11.52
C LEU A 70 1.71 -6.84 -12.10
N ARG A 71 1.87 -6.86 -13.43
CA ARG A 71 3.15 -6.59 -14.11
C ARG A 71 3.66 -5.17 -13.80
N LEU A 72 2.80 -4.16 -13.94
CA LEU A 72 3.13 -2.78 -13.55
C LEU A 72 3.43 -2.72 -12.05
N ALA A 73 2.61 -3.42 -11.25
CA ALA A 73 2.83 -3.52 -9.83
C ALA A 73 4.23 -4.04 -9.50
N ALA A 74 4.65 -5.14 -10.09
CA ALA A 74 5.97 -5.72 -9.86
C ALA A 74 7.11 -4.76 -10.23
N ASN A 75 6.95 -3.99 -11.33
CA ASN A 75 7.96 -3.02 -11.78
C ASN A 75 8.10 -1.81 -10.84
N LEU A 76 7.01 -1.41 -10.21
CA LEU A 76 6.99 -0.30 -9.26
C LEU A 76 7.45 -0.70 -7.85
N LEU A 77 7.47 -2.01 -7.51
CA LEU A 77 7.99 -2.48 -6.23
C LEU A 77 9.51 -2.31 -6.17
N ARG A 78 9.99 -1.77 -5.07
CA ARG A 78 11.40 -1.78 -4.68
C ARG A 78 11.83 -3.22 -4.33
N ASP A 79 13.12 -3.53 -4.36
CA ASP A 79 13.62 -4.89 -4.10
C ASP A 79 13.22 -5.42 -2.72
N ASP A 80 13.14 -4.56 -1.71
CA ASP A 80 12.62 -4.89 -0.37
C ASP A 80 11.10 -4.72 -0.23
N GLY A 81 10.38 -4.52 -1.35
CA GLY A 81 8.94 -4.34 -1.39
C GLY A 81 8.13 -5.64 -1.30
N VAL A 82 6.86 -5.51 -0.94
CA VAL A 82 5.92 -6.63 -0.76
C VAL A 82 4.53 -6.24 -1.24
N ILE A 83 3.77 -7.20 -1.76
CA ILE A 83 2.37 -7.04 -2.14
C ILE A 83 1.48 -7.99 -1.35
N PHE A 84 0.36 -7.48 -0.84
CA PHE A 84 -0.73 -8.22 -0.23
C PHE A 84 -1.97 -8.09 -1.12
N ILE A 85 -2.60 -9.19 -1.46
CA ILE A 85 -3.73 -9.22 -2.38
C ILE A 85 -4.87 -10.00 -1.71
N SER A 86 -5.94 -9.29 -1.39
CA SER A 86 -7.16 -9.92 -0.86
C SER A 86 -7.90 -10.62 -1.99
N ILE A 87 -8.42 -11.82 -1.73
CA ILE A 87 -9.16 -12.63 -2.70
C ILE A 87 -9.98 -13.69 -1.97
N ASP A 88 -11.06 -14.16 -2.59
CA ASP A 88 -11.85 -15.29 -2.10
C ASP A 88 -11.60 -16.60 -2.88
N ASP A 89 -12.44 -17.61 -2.63
CA ASP A 89 -12.34 -18.93 -3.23
C ASP A 89 -12.55 -18.93 -4.76
N ASN A 90 -13.18 -17.90 -5.34
CA ASN A 90 -13.48 -17.87 -6.77
C ASN A 90 -12.22 -17.76 -7.64
N GLU A 91 -11.24 -16.93 -7.23
CA GLU A 91 -10.07 -16.65 -8.06
C GLU A 91 -8.72 -16.87 -7.35
N VAL A 92 -8.69 -17.40 -6.13
CA VAL A 92 -7.44 -17.59 -5.37
C VAL A 92 -6.41 -18.45 -6.12
N ASP A 93 -6.83 -19.51 -6.76
CA ASP A 93 -5.95 -20.42 -7.49
C ASP A 93 -5.37 -19.77 -8.76
N ASN A 94 -6.21 -19.03 -9.48
CA ASN A 94 -5.80 -18.28 -10.67
C ASN A 94 -4.88 -17.14 -10.31
N LEU A 95 -5.20 -16.38 -9.26
CA LEU A 95 -4.35 -15.32 -8.73
C LEU A 95 -2.96 -15.82 -8.35
N LYS A 96 -2.88 -16.94 -7.64
CA LYS A 96 -1.61 -17.53 -7.22
C LYS A 96 -0.75 -17.94 -8.41
N LYS A 97 -1.33 -18.58 -9.43
CA LYS A 97 -0.61 -18.92 -10.67
C LYS A 97 -0.09 -17.68 -11.38
N LEU A 98 -0.95 -16.66 -11.50
CA LEU A 98 -0.60 -15.38 -12.10
C LEU A 98 0.54 -14.67 -11.36
N CYS A 99 0.49 -14.66 -10.02
CA CYS A 99 1.54 -14.09 -9.21
C CYS A 99 2.85 -14.88 -9.29
N ASN A 100 2.80 -16.22 -9.39
CA ASN A 100 3.99 -17.03 -9.65
C ASN A 100 4.69 -16.64 -10.96
N GLU A 101 3.91 -16.36 -12.02
CA GLU A 101 4.46 -15.90 -13.29
C GLU A 101 5.06 -14.49 -13.20
N VAL A 102 4.40 -13.58 -12.50
CA VAL A 102 4.78 -12.16 -12.43
C VAL A 102 5.93 -11.90 -11.46
N PHE A 103 5.90 -12.51 -10.28
CA PHE A 103 6.84 -12.25 -9.18
C PHE A 103 7.90 -13.36 -9.01
N GLY A 104 7.65 -14.56 -9.57
CA GLY A 104 8.44 -15.77 -9.32
C GLY A 104 7.88 -16.58 -8.14
N GLU A 105 7.85 -17.91 -8.29
CA GLU A 105 7.34 -18.83 -7.25
C GLU A 105 8.18 -18.75 -5.95
N GLU A 106 9.48 -18.53 -6.07
CA GLU A 106 10.42 -18.36 -4.96
C GLU A 106 10.17 -17.11 -4.11
N ASN A 107 9.39 -16.18 -4.63
CA ASN A 107 9.00 -14.94 -3.95
C ASN A 107 7.63 -15.04 -3.27
N PHE A 108 6.98 -16.20 -3.34
CA PHE A 108 5.80 -16.46 -2.52
C PHE A 108 6.16 -16.43 -1.02
N VAL A 109 5.45 -15.61 -0.24
CA VAL A 109 5.68 -15.48 1.20
C VAL A 109 4.66 -16.28 2.00
N ALA A 110 3.39 -16.05 1.75
CA ALA A 110 2.30 -16.72 2.49
C ALA A 110 0.96 -16.61 1.78
N GLN A 111 0.08 -17.53 2.10
CA GLN A 111 -1.36 -17.43 1.93
C GLN A 111 -1.97 -17.37 3.32
N VAL A 112 -2.53 -16.22 3.66
CA VAL A 112 -3.16 -15.95 4.95
C VAL A 112 -4.65 -16.21 4.83
N ALA A 113 -5.24 -16.91 5.78
CA ALA A 113 -6.69 -17.03 5.93
C ALA A 113 -7.17 -15.96 6.93
N TRP A 114 -7.96 -15.01 6.44
CA TRP A 114 -8.59 -13.98 7.25
C TRP A 114 -10.05 -14.34 7.56
N GLN A 115 -10.39 -14.45 8.83
CA GLN A 115 -11.75 -14.71 9.27
C GLN A 115 -12.60 -13.45 9.11
N LYS A 116 -13.38 -13.39 8.01
CA LYS A 116 -14.20 -12.23 7.63
C LYS A 116 -15.54 -12.14 8.33
N LYS A 117 -16.03 -13.24 8.92
CA LYS A 117 -17.31 -13.33 9.63
C LYS A 117 -17.10 -13.88 11.04
N TYR A 118 -17.85 -13.37 12.01
CA TYR A 118 -17.80 -13.86 13.39
C TYR A 118 -18.79 -15.00 13.67
N ALA A 119 -19.87 -15.12 12.88
CA ALA A 119 -20.91 -16.15 13.03
C ALA A 119 -21.18 -16.84 11.70
N VAL A 120 -21.55 -18.11 11.78
CA VAL A 120 -21.98 -18.93 10.64
C VAL A 120 -23.39 -18.51 10.24
N SER A 121 -23.64 -18.31 8.94
CA SER A 121 -24.99 -18.12 8.40
C SER A 121 -25.68 -19.48 8.29
N ASN A 122 -26.88 -19.60 8.86
CA ASN A 122 -27.71 -20.82 8.74
C ASN A 122 -28.42 -20.93 7.39
N ASP A 123 -28.38 -19.87 6.59
CA ASP A 123 -29.05 -19.83 5.27
C ASP A 123 -28.12 -20.34 4.15
N ASP A 124 -26.88 -20.72 4.47
CA ASP A 124 -25.94 -21.27 3.49
C ASP A 124 -26.37 -22.70 3.10
N PRO A 125 -26.57 -23.00 1.82
CA PRO A 125 -27.01 -24.32 1.38
C PRO A 125 -25.94 -25.42 1.49
N GLY A 126 -24.68 -25.05 1.76
CA GLY A 126 -23.53 -25.95 1.83
C GLY A 126 -22.73 -25.76 3.12
N ILE A 127 -21.42 -25.54 2.97
CA ILE A 127 -20.53 -25.21 4.06
C ILE A 127 -20.29 -23.69 4.00
N ALA A 128 -20.71 -22.98 5.04
CA ALA A 128 -20.63 -21.53 5.07
C ALA A 128 -19.19 -21.03 5.03
N SER A 129 -18.88 -20.17 4.07
CA SER A 129 -17.58 -19.52 3.94
C SER A 129 -17.41 -18.44 5.04
N MET A 130 -16.44 -18.66 5.93
CA MET A 130 -16.15 -17.80 7.07
C MET A 130 -14.90 -16.95 6.86
N HIS A 131 -14.12 -17.21 5.80
CA HIS A 131 -12.82 -16.57 5.57
C HIS A 131 -12.67 -16.12 4.12
N GLU A 132 -11.68 -15.29 3.91
CA GLU A 132 -11.08 -14.91 2.64
C GLU A 132 -9.58 -15.11 2.74
N TYR A 133 -8.88 -14.97 1.64
CA TYR A 133 -7.44 -15.12 1.60
C TYR A 133 -6.76 -13.77 1.38
N ILE A 134 -5.52 -13.68 1.89
CA ILE A 134 -4.59 -12.63 1.53
C ILE A 134 -3.33 -13.32 1.00
N ILE A 135 -3.07 -13.15 -0.29
CA ILE A 135 -1.91 -13.71 -0.96
C ILE A 135 -0.75 -12.72 -0.85
N VAL A 136 0.40 -13.18 -0.39
CA VAL A 136 1.56 -12.34 -0.11
C VAL A 136 2.73 -12.77 -0.97
N TYR A 137 3.24 -11.82 -1.79
CA TYR A 137 4.47 -11.97 -2.56
C TYR A 137 5.43 -10.83 -2.24
N ARG A 138 6.71 -11.14 -2.16
CA ARG A 138 7.79 -10.14 -2.07
C ARG A 138 8.36 -9.86 -3.46
N LYS A 139 9.05 -8.73 -3.62
CA LYS A 139 9.80 -8.43 -4.85
C LYS A 139 11.06 -9.28 -4.95
N SER A 140 11.83 -9.38 -3.87
CA SER A 140 13.06 -10.16 -3.79
C SER A 140 13.30 -10.71 -2.36
N GLN A 141 14.42 -11.38 -2.16
CA GLN A 141 14.87 -11.89 -0.86
C GLN A 141 15.27 -10.78 0.15
N ASP A 142 15.34 -9.53 -0.31
CA ASP A 142 15.68 -8.37 0.53
C ASP A 142 14.52 -7.95 1.42
N PHE A 143 13.29 -8.33 1.05
CA PHE A 143 12.14 -8.13 1.92
C PHE A 143 12.28 -8.89 3.23
N LYS A 144 12.17 -8.18 4.34
CA LYS A 144 12.10 -8.73 5.69
C LYS A 144 10.86 -8.22 6.38
N ARG A 145 9.96 -9.15 6.73
CA ARG A 145 8.77 -8.79 7.50
C ARG A 145 9.15 -8.24 8.88
N ASN A 146 8.36 -7.34 9.38
CA ASN A 146 8.44 -6.93 10.77
C ASN A 146 7.84 -7.99 11.71
N LEU A 147 8.17 -7.90 12.98
CA LEU A 147 7.49 -8.61 14.04
C LEU A 147 6.29 -7.77 14.52
N LEU A 148 5.24 -8.45 14.93
CA LEU A 148 4.09 -7.79 15.53
C LEU A 148 4.35 -7.47 17.00
N PRO A 149 3.83 -6.35 17.52
CA PRO A 149 3.92 -6.07 18.94
C PRO A 149 3.20 -7.14 19.77
N ARG A 150 3.70 -7.42 20.96
CA ARG A 150 3.03 -8.33 21.88
C ARG A 150 1.77 -7.69 22.44
N THR A 151 0.70 -8.45 22.51
CA THR A 151 -0.53 -8.02 23.17
C THR A 151 -0.34 -7.95 24.70
N GLU A 152 -1.13 -7.14 25.38
CA GLU A 152 -1.15 -7.07 26.86
C GLU A 152 -1.35 -8.45 27.49
N LYS A 153 -2.21 -9.29 26.92
CA LYS A 153 -2.44 -10.68 27.36
C LYS A 153 -1.18 -11.54 27.27
N GLN A 154 -0.33 -11.30 26.26
CA GLN A 154 0.95 -12.01 26.14
C GLN A 154 1.98 -11.45 27.11
N LEU A 155 2.04 -10.13 27.29
CA LEU A 155 2.93 -9.46 28.24
C LEU A 155 2.57 -9.79 29.69
N SER A 156 1.29 -9.93 30.03
CA SER A 156 0.82 -10.26 31.40
C SER A 156 1.31 -11.62 31.90
N ARG A 157 1.78 -12.50 31.02
CA ARG A 157 2.41 -13.78 31.38
C ARG A 157 3.82 -13.63 31.94
N TYR A 158 4.46 -12.48 31.69
CA TYR A 158 5.80 -12.18 32.17
C TYR A 158 5.68 -11.48 33.54
N LYS A 159 6.22 -12.12 34.56
CA LYS A 159 6.23 -11.64 35.94
C LYS A 159 7.63 -11.80 36.53
N ASN A 160 7.90 -11.13 37.62
CA ASN A 160 9.18 -11.29 38.33
C ASN A 160 8.91 -11.59 39.82
N PRO A 161 8.39 -12.80 40.13
CA PRO A 161 8.01 -13.14 41.52
C PRO A 161 9.20 -13.35 42.44
N ASP A 162 10.39 -13.56 41.91
CA ASP A 162 11.63 -13.82 42.65
C ASP A 162 12.65 -12.67 42.57
N ASN A 163 12.22 -11.50 42.09
CA ASN A 163 13.04 -10.30 41.92
C ASN A 163 14.37 -10.55 41.17
N ASP A 164 14.32 -11.37 40.14
CA ASP A 164 15.49 -11.63 39.28
C ASP A 164 15.98 -10.33 38.61
N PRO A 165 17.28 -10.00 38.69
CA PRO A 165 17.81 -8.73 38.18
C PRO A 165 17.67 -8.58 36.66
N ARG A 166 17.45 -9.65 35.89
CA ARG A 166 17.20 -9.63 34.45
C ARG A 166 15.81 -9.17 34.06
N GLY A 167 14.93 -8.96 35.06
CA GLY A 167 13.58 -8.43 34.87
C GLY A 167 12.50 -9.51 34.80
N VAL A 168 11.39 -9.19 34.13
CA VAL A 168 10.22 -10.09 34.05
C VAL A 168 10.48 -11.29 33.15
N TRP A 169 9.93 -12.44 33.53
CA TRP A 169 10.07 -13.71 32.81
C TRP A 169 8.76 -14.51 32.80
N SER A 170 8.63 -15.41 31.83
CA SER A 170 7.58 -16.41 31.77
C SER A 170 8.15 -17.81 31.98
N SER A 171 7.37 -18.69 32.62
CA SER A 171 7.79 -20.08 32.81
C SER A 171 7.49 -20.92 31.57
N ASP A 172 8.52 -21.62 31.06
CA ASP A 172 8.39 -22.55 29.94
C ASP A 172 8.67 -23.99 30.40
N ASN A 173 8.24 -24.95 29.61
CA ASN A 173 8.35 -26.37 29.91
C ASN A 173 9.81 -26.83 29.85
N TYR A 174 10.26 -27.58 30.86
CA TYR A 174 11.61 -28.14 30.94
C TYR A 174 11.70 -29.56 30.38
N ILE A 175 10.54 -30.20 30.12
CA ILE A 175 10.40 -31.58 29.65
C ILE A 175 10.08 -31.56 28.13
N SER A 176 10.66 -32.55 27.41
CA SER A 176 10.38 -32.86 26.01
C SER A 176 9.58 -34.15 25.93
N ASN A 177 8.60 -34.23 25.02
CA ASN A 177 7.78 -35.42 24.75
C ASN A 177 8.53 -36.48 23.90
N LYS A 178 9.83 -36.61 24.09
CA LYS A 178 10.66 -37.66 23.51
C LYS A 178 10.95 -38.72 24.55
N SER A 179 10.90 -40.01 24.19
CA SER A 179 11.15 -41.10 25.13
C SER A 179 12.66 -41.21 25.49
N ARG A 180 12.90 -41.84 26.61
CA ARG A 180 14.29 -42.18 27.04
C ARG A 180 15.05 -43.04 26.01
N TRP A 181 14.33 -43.80 25.18
CA TRP A 181 14.90 -44.64 24.14
C TRP A 181 15.32 -43.83 22.91
N GLU A 182 14.59 -42.77 22.59
CA GLU A 182 14.93 -41.86 21.50
C GLU A 182 16.08 -40.91 21.85
N ARG A 183 16.15 -40.49 23.13
CA ARG A 183 17.12 -39.52 23.62
C ARG A 183 17.74 -39.93 24.96
N PRO A 184 18.50 -41.03 25.05
CA PRO A 184 19.00 -41.57 26.31
C PRO A 184 19.92 -40.61 27.07
N THR A 185 20.67 -39.76 26.37
CA THR A 185 21.57 -38.77 26.99
C THR A 185 20.84 -37.63 27.70
N LEU A 186 19.53 -37.45 27.42
CA LEU A 186 18.69 -36.44 28.05
C LEU A 186 17.82 -37.03 29.18
N TRP A 187 17.97 -38.31 29.48
CA TRP A 187 17.32 -39.00 30.60
C TRP A 187 18.31 -39.22 31.73
N TYR A 188 18.31 -38.30 32.73
CA TYR A 188 19.20 -38.28 33.88
C TYR A 188 18.51 -37.68 35.10
N SER A 189 19.02 -37.92 36.31
CA SER A 189 18.49 -37.31 37.53
C SER A 189 18.96 -35.88 37.70
N ILE A 190 18.11 -35.06 38.28
CA ILE A 190 18.44 -33.71 38.75
C ILE A 190 18.00 -33.60 40.22
N THR A 191 18.71 -32.82 41.04
CA THR A 191 18.40 -32.67 42.47
C THR A 191 17.38 -31.58 42.68
N HIS A 192 16.31 -31.87 43.44
CA HIS A 192 15.33 -30.87 43.85
C HIS A 192 15.95 -29.93 44.93
N PRO A 193 15.94 -28.59 44.71
CA PRO A 193 16.71 -27.69 45.57
C PRO A 193 16.21 -27.60 47.02
N LYS A 194 14.94 -27.88 47.28
CA LYS A 194 14.34 -27.81 48.61
C LYS A 194 14.40 -29.15 49.36
N THR A 195 14.09 -30.25 48.68
CA THR A 195 14.02 -31.59 49.33
C THR A 195 15.28 -32.37 49.25
N GLY A 196 16.22 -32.06 48.32
CA GLY A 196 17.42 -32.84 48.06
C GLY A 196 17.17 -34.14 47.31
N GLU A 197 15.93 -34.45 46.96
CA GLU A 197 15.56 -35.68 46.28
C GLU A 197 16.00 -35.68 44.81
N GLU A 198 16.29 -36.87 44.26
CA GLU A 198 16.51 -37.06 42.84
C GLU A 198 15.19 -37.06 42.07
N VAL A 199 15.10 -36.20 41.06
CA VAL A 199 13.94 -36.07 40.19
C VAL A 199 14.31 -36.54 38.77
N TRP A 200 13.52 -37.44 38.23
CA TRP A 200 13.66 -37.99 36.90
C TRP A 200 12.51 -37.54 35.97
N PRO A 201 12.76 -37.46 34.65
CA PRO A 201 11.64 -37.38 33.70
C PRO A 201 10.82 -38.67 33.74
N ASP A 202 9.56 -38.61 33.22
CA ASP A 202 8.78 -39.83 33.02
C ASP A 202 9.45 -40.75 31.98
N GLU A 203 9.10 -42.05 31.96
CA GLU A 203 9.69 -43.00 31.01
C GLU A 203 9.49 -42.62 29.54
N ASN A 204 8.41 -41.93 29.22
CA ASN A 204 8.06 -41.44 27.87
C ASN A 204 8.43 -39.95 27.68
N ALA A 205 9.30 -39.42 28.52
CA ALA A 205 9.75 -38.04 28.45
C ALA A 205 11.25 -37.95 28.80
N VAL A 206 11.89 -36.87 28.35
CA VAL A 206 13.29 -36.53 28.69
C VAL A 206 13.39 -35.05 28.99
N TRP A 207 14.50 -34.65 29.63
CA TRP A 207 14.79 -33.20 29.74
C TRP A 207 15.04 -32.58 28.38
N ARG A 208 14.76 -31.28 28.22
CA ARG A 208 15.04 -30.54 26.98
C ARG A 208 16.53 -30.27 26.76
N TYR A 209 17.33 -30.34 27.82
CA TYR A 209 18.72 -29.91 27.83
C TYR A 209 19.62 -31.00 28.33
N SER A 210 20.90 -31.01 27.89
CA SER A 210 21.93 -31.89 28.40
C SER A 210 22.28 -31.60 29.86
N LYS A 211 22.94 -32.53 30.53
CA LYS A 211 23.35 -32.38 31.95
C LYS A 211 24.25 -31.17 32.14
N ASP A 212 25.21 -30.94 31.26
CA ASP A 212 26.11 -29.77 31.33
C ASP A 212 25.33 -28.45 31.20
N LYS A 213 24.36 -28.43 30.28
CA LYS A 213 23.48 -27.24 30.12
C LYS A 213 22.54 -27.03 31.31
N HIS A 214 22.09 -28.13 31.92
CA HIS A 214 21.33 -28.06 33.17
C HIS A 214 22.16 -27.43 34.30
N GLU A 215 23.39 -27.88 34.50
CA GLU A 215 24.30 -27.34 35.53
C GLU A 215 24.57 -25.83 35.31
N GLN A 216 24.76 -25.44 34.06
CA GLN A 216 24.87 -24.02 33.71
C GLN A 216 23.59 -23.24 34.08
N MET A 217 22.41 -23.78 33.75
CA MET A 217 21.13 -23.13 34.06
C MET A 217 20.87 -23.01 35.55
N VAL A 218 21.33 -23.99 36.35
CA VAL A 218 21.29 -23.91 37.81
C VAL A 218 22.15 -22.74 38.31
N LYS A 219 23.42 -22.66 37.84
CA LYS A 219 24.35 -21.57 38.20
C LYS A 219 23.81 -20.20 37.81
N GLU A 220 23.11 -20.11 36.66
CA GLU A 220 22.52 -18.89 36.16
C GLU A 220 21.12 -18.57 36.78
N ASN A 221 20.68 -19.35 37.74
CA ASN A 221 19.31 -19.20 38.36
C ASN A 221 18.19 -19.16 37.29
N ARG A 222 18.26 -20.05 36.29
CA ARG A 222 17.26 -20.09 35.21
C ARG A 222 16.13 -21.09 35.45
N LEU A 223 16.23 -21.91 36.50
CA LEU A 223 15.20 -22.88 36.84
C LEU A 223 14.21 -22.33 37.84
N TYR A 224 12.94 -22.56 37.58
CA TYR A 224 11.83 -22.19 38.45
C TYR A 224 11.11 -23.45 38.93
N TRP A 225 11.10 -23.64 40.26
CA TRP A 225 10.51 -24.81 40.93
C TRP A 225 9.12 -24.52 41.54
N GLY A 226 8.42 -23.50 40.99
CA GLY A 226 7.14 -23.09 41.52
C GLY A 226 7.21 -22.16 42.76
N PRO A 227 6.06 -21.67 43.23
CA PRO A 227 6.01 -20.91 44.46
C PRO A 227 6.60 -21.74 45.62
N GLU A 228 7.50 -21.14 46.43
CA GLU A 228 8.18 -21.81 47.54
C GLU A 228 8.86 -23.14 47.16
N GLN A 229 9.23 -23.31 45.90
CA GLN A 229 9.81 -24.53 45.36
C GLN A 229 8.90 -25.77 45.50
N SER A 230 7.62 -25.61 45.27
CA SER A 230 6.60 -26.66 45.44
C SER A 230 6.43 -27.60 44.25
N TYR A 231 7.01 -27.29 43.08
CA TYR A 231 6.88 -28.15 41.89
C TYR A 231 7.83 -29.34 41.97
N VAL A 232 7.32 -30.52 41.69
CA VAL A 232 8.12 -31.75 41.57
C VAL A 232 9.19 -31.66 40.48
N ARG A 233 8.95 -30.88 39.43
CA ARG A 233 9.85 -30.72 38.28
C ARG A 233 10.03 -29.24 37.95
N PRO A 234 11.23 -28.85 37.51
CA PRO A 234 11.50 -27.46 37.20
C PRO A 234 10.83 -27.03 35.88
N ARG A 235 10.63 -25.75 35.78
CA ARG A 235 10.34 -25.01 34.57
C ARG A 235 11.51 -24.07 34.27
N ILE A 236 11.67 -23.63 33.01
CA ILE A 236 12.71 -22.68 32.65
C ILE A 236 12.15 -21.26 32.65
N LYS A 237 12.91 -20.33 33.20
CA LYS A 237 12.64 -18.89 33.09
C LYS A 237 13.01 -18.39 31.69
N ARG A 238 12.06 -17.80 30.97
CA ARG A 238 12.26 -17.10 29.69
C ARG A 238 12.12 -15.61 29.94
N PHE A 239 13.22 -14.89 29.96
CA PHE A 239 13.23 -13.45 30.23
C PHE A 239 12.74 -12.67 29.02
N LEU A 240 11.91 -11.67 29.26
CA LEU A 240 11.40 -10.79 28.22
C LEU A 240 12.53 -10.02 27.52
N SER A 241 13.56 -9.65 28.29
CA SER A 241 14.78 -8.97 27.79
C SER A 241 15.67 -9.81 26.89
N GLU A 242 15.53 -11.15 26.91
CA GLU A 242 16.38 -12.09 26.13
C GLU A 242 15.70 -12.61 24.86
N ILE A 243 14.43 -12.32 24.66
CA ILE A 243 13.69 -12.75 23.48
C ILE A 243 13.60 -11.62 22.47
N GLN A 244 13.41 -11.99 21.18
CA GLN A 244 13.21 -10.99 20.14
C GLN A 244 12.08 -10.05 20.50
N ASP A 245 12.20 -8.78 20.14
CA ASP A 245 11.15 -7.79 20.37
C ASP A 245 10.01 -7.96 19.36
N GLY A 246 8.91 -8.58 19.81
CA GLY A 246 7.75 -8.89 19.00
C GLY A 246 7.49 -10.38 18.77
N ILE A 247 6.45 -10.68 18.00
CA ILE A 247 6.00 -12.04 17.67
C ILE A 247 5.94 -12.25 16.16
N VAL A 248 6.19 -13.48 15.76
CA VAL A 248 6.03 -13.91 14.37
C VAL A 248 4.54 -13.95 14.03
N PRO A 249 4.08 -13.31 12.94
CA PRO A 249 2.70 -13.42 12.49
C PRO A 249 2.38 -14.85 12.06
N SER A 250 1.16 -15.30 12.34
CA SER A 250 0.62 -16.56 11.82
C SER A 250 -0.04 -16.35 10.45
N THR A 251 -0.39 -17.43 9.76
CA THR A 251 -1.21 -17.40 8.55
C THR A 251 -2.71 -17.48 8.83
N TRP A 252 -3.11 -17.54 10.09
CA TRP A 252 -4.49 -17.43 10.53
C TRP A 252 -4.70 -16.08 11.22
N TRP A 253 -5.55 -15.24 10.63
CA TRP A 253 -5.92 -13.94 11.19
C TRP A 253 -7.38 -13.95 11.60
N SER A 254 -7.61 -14.01 12.90
CA SER A 254 -8.97 -14.04 13.47
C SER A 254 -9.64 -12.66 13.42
N PHE A 255 -10.95 -12.65 13.38
CA PHE A 255 -11.71 -11.39 13.46
C PHE A 255 -11.46 -10.61 14.75
N GLU A 256 -11.13 -11.31 15.83
CA GLU A 256 -10.78 -10.67 17.12
C GLU A 256 -9.51 -9.82 17.00
N GLU A 257 -8.54 -10.29 16.22
CA GLU A 257 -7.25 -9.60 16.02
C GLU A 257 -7.32 -8.49 14.98
N VAL A 258 -8.00 -8.72 13.87
CA VAL A 258 -7.91 -7.85 12.69
C VAL A 258 -9.26 -7.30 12.21
N GLY A 259 -10.36 -7.59 12.90
CA GLY A 259 -11.70 -7.16 12.51
C GLY A 259 -12.36 -8.05 11.46
N HIS A 260 -13.62 -7.77 11.18
CA HIS A 260 -14.49 -8.49 10.26
C HIS A 260 -15.31 -7.52 9.38
N ASN A 261 -16.04 -8.04 8.40
CA ASN A 261 -16.80 -7.24 7.44
C ASN A 261 -17.82 -6.30 8.12
N ASP A 262 -18.59 -6.77 9.11
CA ASP A 262 -19.58 -5.92 9.80
C ASP A 262 -18.94 -4.76 10.58
N GLU A 263 -17.74 -4.97 11.15
CA GLU A 263 -16.95 -3.92 11.78
C GLU A 263 -16.55 -2.88 10.74
N ALA A 264 -16.01 -3.30 9.60
CA ALA A 264 -15.62 -2.43 8.51
C ALA A 264 -16.78 -1.58 7.96
N VAL A 265 -17.96 -2.19 7.84
CA VAL A 265 -19.19 -1.46 7.43
C VAL A 265 -19.58 -0.42 8.49
N LYS A 266 -19.52 -0.75 9.78
CA LYS A 266 -19.81 0.18 10.87
C LYS A 266 -18.83 1.35 10.89
N GLU A 267 -17.52 1.08 10.80
CA GLU A 267 -16.46 2.10 10.69
C GLU A 267 -16.73 3.05 9.52
N THR A 268 -17.02 2.48 8.36
CA THR A 268 -17.30 3.25 7.14
C THR A 268 -18.57 4.08 7.28
N ASN A 269 -19.65 3.51 7.84
CA ASN A 269 -20.90 4.24 8.07
C ASN A 269 -20.75 5.43 9.02
N ILE A 270 -19.86 5.34 9.99
CA ILE A 270 -19.54 6.43 10.91
C ILE A 270 -18.84 7.57 10.18
N ILE A 271 -17.94 7.25 9.25
CA ILE A 271 -17.12 8.25 8.54
C ILE A 271 -17.90 8.92 7.41
N ILE A 272 -18.49 8.13 6.50
CA ILE A 272 -19.05 8.66 5.24
C ILE A 272 -20.57 8.54 5.11
N GLY A 273 -21.24 7.91 6.09
CA GLY A 273 -22.70 7.75 6.08
C GLY A 273 -23.16 6.31 5.84
N LYS A 274 -24.40 6.03 6.21
CA LYS A 274 -24.96 4.67 6.17
C LYS A 274 -25.16 4.18 4.73
N LYS A 275 -24.70 2.95 4.46
CA LYS A 275 -24.88 2.24 3.19
C LYS A 275 -24.30 2.94 1.96
N VAL A 276 -23.36 3.88 2.15
CA VAL A 276 -22.67 4.56 1.04
C VAL A 276 -21.70 3.60 0.33
N PHE A 277 -21.07 2.69 1.07
CA PHE A 277 -20.17 1.67 0.54
C PHE A 277 -20.41 0.32 1.22
N SER A 278 -20.53 -0.76 0.44
CA SER A 278 -21.02 -2.05 0.93
C SER A 278 -19.94 -3.01 1.44
N THR A 279 -18.74 -2.96 0.86
CA THR A 279 -17.69 -3.97 1.06
C THR A 279 -16.33 -3.39 1.46
N PRO A 280 -16.27 -2.52 2.48
CA PRO A 280 -14.99 -1.98 2.95
C PRO A 280 -14.19 -3.06 3.69
N LYS A 281 -12.85 -2.93 3.70
CA LYS A 281 -11.99 -3.71 4.58
C LYS A 281 -11.84 -3.02 5.95
N PRO A 282 -11.72 -3.78 7.06
CA PRO A 282 -11.55 -3.20 8.39
C PRO A 282 -10.18 -2.54 8.54
N ILE A 283 -10.13 -1.41 9.23
CA ILE A 283 -8.89 -0.65 9.44
C ILE A 283 -7.86 -1.48 10.20
N ARG A 284 -8.26 -2.29 11.17
CA ARG A 284 -7.35 -3.18 11.92
C ARG A 284 -6.64 -4.21 11.02
N LEU A 285 -7.31 -4.71 9.96
CA LEU A 285 -6.69 -5.60 8.98
C LEU A 285 -5.59 -4.88 8.20
N LEU A 286 -5.89 -3.68 7.72
CA LEU A 286 -4.96 -2.86 6.97
C LEU A 286 -3.77 -2.40 7.84
N ASN A 287 -4.03 -2.02 9.09
CA ASN A 287 -2.97 -1.70 10.06
C ASN A 287 -2.03 -2.90 10.29
N ARG A 288 -2.58 -4.13 10.40
CA ARG A 288 -1.76 -5.35 10.50
C ARG A 288 -0.84 -5.51 9.29
N ILE A 289 -1.34 -5.30 8.07
CA ILE A 289 -0.56 -5.35 6.83
C ILE A 289 0.55 -4.29 6.85
N LEU A 290 0.22 -3.06 7.21
CA LEU A 290 1.18 -1.96 7.30
C LEU A 290 2.27 -2.22 8.35
N GLN A 291 1.90 -2.69 9.54
CA GLN A 291 2.85 -3.06 10.60
C GLN A 291 3.86 -4.12 10.15
N LEU A 292 3.43 -5.09 9.33
CA LEU A 292 4.29 -6.16 8.83
C LEU A 292 5.26 -5.70 7.74
N SER A 293 4.94 -4.64 7.02
CA SER A 293 5.58 -4.27 5.76
C SER A 293 6.23 -2.88 5.77
N THR A 294 5.95 -2.03 6.76
CA THR A 294 6.47 -0.66 6.83
C THR A 294 7.04 -0.35 8.21
N ASN A 295 7.95 0.62 8.29
CA ASN A 295 8.50 1.13 9.54
C ASN A 295 8.16 2.62 9.70
N ALA A 296 8.00 3.09 10.94
CA ALA A 296 7.76 4.50 11.22
C ALA A 296 8.92 5.43 10.77
N LYS A 297 10.16 4.91 10.81
CA LYS A 297 11.38 5.69 10.52
C LYS A 297 11.73 5.80 9.04
N ASP A 298 11.09 5.01 8.20
CA ASP A 298 11.36 4.96 6.76
C ASP A 298 10.29 5.76 6.01
N GLU A 299 10.69 6.45 4.96
CA GLU A 299 9.76 7.04 3.99
C GLU A 299 9.15 5.94 3.12
N ASN A 300 8.08 5.32 3.62
CA ASN A 300 7.38 4.26 2.91
C ASN A 300 6.21 4.85 2.12
N ILE A 301 6.05 4.40 0.88
CA ILE A 301 4.86 4.69 0.08
C ILE A 301 3.99 3.45 0.01
N VAL A 302 2.72 3.60 0.33
CA VAL A 302 1.69 2.57 0.26
C VAL A 302 0.83 2.82 -0.96
N LEU A 303 0.86 1.90 -1.93
CA LEU A 303 0.05 2.01 -3.14
C LEU A 303 -1.10 1.01 -3.11
N ASP A 304 -2.32 1.51 -3.33
CA ASP A 304 -3.53 0.72 -3.51
C ASP A 304 -4.19 1.12 -4.83
N PHE A 305 -4.19 0.22 -5.82
CA PHE A 305 -4.73 0.49 -7.15
C PHE A 305 -6.10 -0.16 -7.41
N PHE A 306 -6.77 -0.59 -6.33
CA PHE A 306 -8.18 -0.90 -6.26
C PHE A 306 -8.76 -0.27 -4.99
N SER A 307 -8.55 1.05 -4.84
CA SER A 307 -8.70 1.72 -3.54
C SER A 307 -10.13 1.76 -2.99
N GLY A 308 -11.12 1.53 -3.82
CA GLY A 308 -12.53 1.50 -3.43
C GLY A 308 -12.92 2.69 -2.58
N SER A 309 -13.27 2.45 -1.32
CA SER A 309 -13.57 3.50 -0.35
C SER A 309 -12.34 4.16 0.28
N SER A 310 -11.12 3.86 -0.16
CA SER A 310 -9.84 4.37 0.38
C SER A 310 -9.58 4.04 1.85
N ALA A 311 -9.96 2.83 2.27
CA ALA A 311 -9.69 2.35 3.63
C ALA A 311 -8.19 2.29 3.93
N THR A 312 -7.37 1.98 2.93
CA THR A 312 -5.90 1.94 3.03
C THR A 312 -5.31 3.31 3.39
N ALA A 313 -5.78 4.40 2.78
CA ALA A 313 -5.34 5.75 3.14
C ALA A 313 -5.71 6.11 4.59
N HIS A 314 -6.93 5.75 5.02
CA HIS A 314 -7.35 5.93 6.42
C HIS A 314 -6.41 5.17 7.38
N ALA A 315 -6.10 3.90 7.09
CA ALA A 315 -5.18 3.11 7.92
C ALA A 315 -3.76 3.70 7.97
N VAL A 316 -3.25 4.23 6.86
CA VAL A 316 -1.93 4.91 6.81
C VAL A 316 -1.90 6.12 7.72
N MET A 317 -2.90 7.02 7.60
CA MET A 317 -2.99 8.22 8.45
C MET A 317 -3.12 7.85 9.93
N GLN A 318 -3.93 6.84 10.25
CA GLN A 318 -4.12 6.38 11.62
C GLN A 318 -2.82 5.80 12.20
N LEU A 319 -2.11 4.95 11.45
CA LEU A 319 -0.86 4.35 11.92
C LEU A 319 0.24 5.41 12.09
N ASN A 320 0.31 6.41 11.20
CA ASN A 320 1.24 7.54 11.35
C ASN A 320 0.95 8.34 12.64
N ALA A 321 -0.33 8.54 12.97
CA ALA A 321 -0.72 9.20 14.21
C ALA A 321 -0.38 8.37 15.48
N GLU A 322 -0.43 7.03 15.37
CA GLU A 322 -0.16 6.12 16.49
C GLU A 322 1.34 5.96 16.78
N ASP A 323 2.20 5.92 15.74
CA ASP A 323 3.63 5.60 15.89
C ASP A 323 4.59 6.74 15.47
N GLY A 324 4.05 7.92 15.11
CA GLY A 324 4.84 9.08 14.66
C GLY A 324 5.52 8.84 13.31
N GLY A 325 4.99 7.92 12.48
CA GLY A 325 5.53 7.60 11.17
C GLY A 325 5.19 8.64 10.11
N ASN A 326 5.94 8.61 9.01
CA ASN A 326 5.73 9.48 7.83
C ASN A 326 5.49 8.64 6.57
N ARG A 327 4.56 7.67 6.65
CA ARG A 327 4.15 6.88 5.49
C ARG A 327 3.29 7.71 4.58
N GLN A 328 3.52 7.60 3.28
CA GLN A 328 2.72 8.23 2.24
C GLN A 328 1.79 7.20 1.60
N PHE A 329 0.70 7.65 0.98
CA PHE A 329 -0.20 6.77 0.25
C PHE A 329 -0.47 7.26 -1.17
N ILE A 330 -0.66 6.30 -2.09
CA ILE A 330 -1.14 6.55 -3.46
C ILE A 330 -2.36 5.65 -3.67
N MET A 331 -3.52 6.28 -3.88
CA MET A 331 -4.79 5.59 -4.12
C MET A 331 -5.19 5.74 -5.58
N VAL A 332 -5.39 4.62 -6.27
CA VAL A 332 -5.84 4.64 -7.68
C VAL A 332 -7.19 3.94 -7.77
N GLN A 333 -8.16 4.61 -8.38
CA GLN A 333 -9.51 4.10 -8.57
C GLN A 333 -10.07 4.55 -9.92
N LEU A 334 -10.74 3.64 -10.62
CA LEU A 334 -11.56 3.99 -11.78
C LEU A 334 -12.81 4.74 -11.31
N PRO A 335 -13.26 5.79 -12.03
CA PRO A 335 -14.41 6.59 -11.63
C PRO A 335 -15.75 5.92 -12.00
N GLU A 336 -15.98 4.72 -11.52
CA GLU A 336 -17.24 3.98 -11.73
C GLU A 336 -18.40 4.74 -11.13
N VAL A 337 -19.45 4.89 -11.92
CA VAL A 337 -20.61 5.73 -11.60
C VAL A 337 -21.50 5.04 -10.57
N CYS A 338 -21.90 5.75 -9.54
CA CYS A 338 -22.87 5.25 -8.57
C CYS A 338 -24.26 5.13 -9.19
N ASP A 339 -24.98 4.03 -8.92
CA ASP A 339 -26.37 3.88 -9.34
C ASP A 339 -27.23 5.01 -8.73
N GLU A 340 -28.08 5.64 -9.54
CA GLU A 340 -28.94 6.75 -9.12
C GLU A 340 -29.87 6.39 -7.95
N LYS A 341 -30.21 5.11 -7.78
CA LYS A 341 -31.03 4.59 -6.69
C LYS A 341 -30.24 4.28 -5.43
N SER A 342 -28.90 4.23 -5.51
CA SER A 342 -28.03 3.92 -4.39
C SER A 342 -28.05 5.00 -3.30
N GLU A 343 -27.74 4.60 -2.07
CA GLU A 343 -27.58 5.57 -0.97
C GLU A 343 -26.34 6.47 -1.19
N ALA A 344 -25.34 5.99 -1.92
CA ALA A 344 -24.18 6.79 -2.32
C ALA A 344 -24.60 7.97 -3.21
N TYR A 345 -25.37 7.72 -4.25
CA TYR A 345 -25.87 8.78 -5.16
C TYR A 345 -26.77 9.77 -4.43
N LYS A 346 -27.69 9.28 -3.58
CA LYS A 346 -28.57 10.13 -2.74
C LYS A 346 -27.77 10.99 -1.75
N ALA A 347 -26.61 10.53 -1.30
CA ALA A 347 -25.70 11.29 -0.45
C ALA A 347 -24.83 12.31 -1.24
N GLY A 348 -24.99 12.40 -2.56
CA GLY A 348 -24.30 13.35 -3.43
C GLY A 348 -23.02 12.81 -4.11
N TYR A 349 -22.70 11.52 -3.95
CA TYR A 349 -21.54 10.92 -4.60
C TYR A 349 -21.89 10.40 -5.99
N GLN A 350 -21.30 10.99 -7.02
CA GLN A 350 -21.57 10.61 -8.41
C GLN A 350 -20.79 9.34 -8.82
N ASN A 351 -19.64 9.10 -8.24
CA ASN A 351 -18.80 7.95 -8.53
C ASN A 351 -18.01 7.50 -7.28
N ILE A 352 -17.41 6.32 -7.37
CA ILE A 352 -16.67 5.70 -6.26
C ILE A 352 -15.45 6.54 -5.80
N CYS A 353 -14.79 7.28 -6.69
CA CYS A 353 -13.67 8.14 -6.33
C CYS A 353 -14.08 9.27 -5.38
N GLU A 354 -15.30 9.82 -5.52
CA GLU A 354 -15.81 10.86 -4.61
C GLU A 354 -16.00 10.30 -3.19
N ILE A 355 -16.44 9.04 -3.08
CA ILE A 355 -16.56 8.34 -1.79
C ILE A 355 -15.19 8.21 -1.12
N GLY A 356 -14.19 7.75 -1.89
CA GLY A 356 -12.81 7.59 -1.39
C GLY A 356 -12.19 8.90 -0.91
N LYS A 357 -12.30 9.97 -1.71
CA LYS A 357 -11.81 11.31 -1.36
C LYS A 357 -12.46 11.84 -0.07
N GLU A 358 -13.76 11.69 0.06
CA GLU A 358 -14.48 12.16 1.24
C GLU A 358 -14.11 11.34 2.48
N ARG A 359 -13.91 10.01 2.34
CA ARG A 359 -13.41 9.20 3.44
C ARG A 359 -12.05 9.68 3.92
N ILE A 360 -11.11 9.97 3.02
CA ILE A 360 -9.77 10.46 3.41
C ILE A 360 -9.90 11.76 4.21
N ARG A 361 -10.68 12.74 3.72
CA ARG A 361 -10.88 14.02 4.41
C ARG A 361 -11.46 13.86 5.81
N ARG A 362 -12.54 13.08 5.93
CA ARG A 362 -13.22 12.89 7.22
C ARG A 362 -12.40 12.03 8.18
N ALA A 363 -11.71 11.02 7.68
CA ALA A 363 -10.83 10.21 8.51
C ALA A 363 -9.67 11.03 9.09
N GLY A 364 -8.98 11.83 8.25
CA GLY A 364 -7.92 12.71 8.69
C GLY A 364 -8.39 13.70 9.77
N LYS A 365 -9.53 14.36 9.54
CA LYS A 365 -10.12 15.27 10.54
C LYS A 365 -10.44 14.55 11.85
N LYS A 366 -11.07 13.37 11.79
CA LYS A 366 -11.41 12.57 12.96
C LYS A 366 -10.16 12.16 13.76
N ILE A 367 -9.10 11.73 13.07
CA ILE A 367 -7.83 11.36 13.72
C ILE A 367 -7.26 12.55 14.51
N LEU A 368 -7.25 13.75 13.97
CA LEU A 368 -6.80 14.96 14.66
C LEU A 368 -7.68 15.31 15.88
N GLU A 369 -8.99 15.11 15.77
CA GLU A 369 -9.95 15.41 16.84
C GLU A 369 -9.87 14.39 18.01
N GLU A 370 -9.74 13.10 17.70
CA GLU A 370 -9.78 12.01 18.70
C GLU A 370 -8.44 11.78 19.38
N ASN A 371 -7.33 12.18 18.77
CA ASN A 371 -6.00 11.92 19.31
C ASN A 371 -5.60 12.92 20.40
N ASN A 372 -6.21 12.78 21.59
CA ASN A 372 -5.96 13.64 22.75
C ASN A 372 -4.56 13.46 23.36
N GLN A 373 -3.81 12.42 22.99
CA GLN A 373 -2.45 12.18 23.46
C GLN A 373 -1.38 12.91 22.64
N MET A 374 -1.72 13.38 21.44
CA MET A 374 -0.82 14.17 20.63
C MET A 374 -0.70 15.60 21.16
N THR A 375 0.51 16.11 21.23
CA THR A 375 0.77 17.52 21.47
C THR A 375 0.22 18.38 20.34
N LEU A 376 0.10 19.70 20.52
CA LEU A 376 -0.28 20.61 19.45
C LEU A 376 0.73 20.55 18.31
N GLU A 377 2.02 20.47 18.64
CA GLU A 377 3.12 20.37 17.67
C GLU A 377 3.03 19.07 16.86
N ASP A 378 2.77 17.91 17.48
CA ASP A 378 2.60 16.63 16.79
C ASP A 378 1.38 16.66 15.84
N LYS A 379 0.28 17.34 16.22
CA LYS A 379 -0.90 17.50 15.39
C LYS A 379 -0.65 18.38 14.17
N GLU A 380 0.19 19.41 14.32
CA GLU A 380 0.58 20.27 13.20
C GLU A 380 1.55 19.57 12.24
N GLN A 381 2.33 18.61 12.72
CA GLN A 381 3.25 17.82 11.90
C GLN A 381 2.59 16.63 11.19
N LEU A 382 1.40 16.17 11.65
CA LEU A 382 0.70 15.06 11.02
C LEU A 382 0.11 15.48 9.67
N ASP A 383 0.67 14.96 8.58
CA ASP A 383 0.14 15.19 7.24
C ASP A 383 -1.12 14.35 7.00
N ILE A 384 -2.27 15.02 6.92
CA ILE A 384 -3.58 14.46 6.54
C ILE A 384 -4.03 14.92 5.16
N GLY A 385 -3.18 15.69 4.47
CA GLY A 385 -3.46 16.24 3.15
C GLY A 385 -3.31 15.20 2.04
N PHE A 386 -3.91 15.47 0.89
CA PHE A 386 -3.68 14.69 -0.33
C PHE A 386 -3.98 15.52 -1.57
N LYS A 387 -3.30 15.19 -2.67
CA LYS A 387 -3.56 15.76 -3.99
C LYS A 387 -4.43 14.81 -4.81
N VAL A 388 -5.25 15.36 -5.68
CA VAL A 388 -6.14 14.60 -6.57
C VAL A 388 -5.74 14.86 -8.01
N PHE A 389 -5.47 13.80 -8.76
CA PHE A 389 -5.17 13.87 -10.18
C PHE A 389 -6.16 13.01 -10.97
N LYS A 390 -6.49 13.45 -12.17
CA LYS A 390 -7.24 12.67 -13.15
C LYS A 390 -6.29 12.31 -14.29
N LEU A 391 -6.24 11.03 -14.65
CA LEU A 391 -5.52 10.61 -15.84
C LEU A 391 -6.35 11.00 -17.08
N ASP A 392 -5.74 11.76 -17.95
CA ASP A 392 -6.32 12.20 -19.21
C ASP A 392 -5.25 12.12 -20.33
N SER A 393 -5.64 12.46 -21.54
CA SER A 393 -4.70 12.64 -22.64
C SER A 393 -3.76 13.84 -22.38
N SER A 394 -2.59 13.87 -23.03
CA SER A 394 -1.70 15.03 -22.97
C SER A 394 -2.44 16.33 -23.19
N ASN A 395 -2.04 17.38 -22.46
CA ASN A 395 -2.59 18.72 -22.61
C ASN A 395 -2.20 19.37 -23.94
N LEU A 396 -1.20 18.80 -24.61
CA LEU A 396 -0.76 19.24 -25.90
C LEU A 396 -1.52 18.53 -27.03
N LYS A 397 -1.83 19.27 -28.09
CA LYS A 397 -2.35 18.71 -29.33
C LYS A 397 -1.28 17.83 -29.97
N THR A 398 -1.68 16.72 -30.56
CA THR A 398 -0.82 15.85 -31.33
C THR A 398 -1.02 16.09 -32.82
N TRP A 399 0.09 16.06 -33.57
CA TRP A 399 0.03 16.13 -35.02
C TRP A 399 -0.71 14.90 -35.59
N ASP A 400 -1.68 15.14 -36.48
CA ASP A 400 -2.35 14.06 -37.21
C ASP A 400 -1.48 13.60 -38.37
N ASN A 401 -0.89 12.40 -38.24
CA ASN A 401 0.00 11.78 -39.22
C ASN A 401 -0.75 11.09 -40.40
N THR A 402 -2.07 11.17 -40.45
CA THR A 402 -2.84 10.54 -41.54
C THR A 402 -2.39 11.12 -42.88
N PRO A 403 -2.00 10.29 -43.87
CA PRO A 403 -1.59 10.78 -45.19
C PRO A 403 -2.68 11.65 -45.85
N VAL A 404 -2.27 12.76 -46.43
CA VAL A 404 -3.15 13.69 -47.16
C VAL A 404 -2.82 13.63 -48.65
N THR A 405 -3.83 13.52 -49.49
CA THR A 405 -3.67 13.58 -50.96
C THR A 405 -3.53 15.02 -51.44
N VAL A 406 -3.02 15.20 -52.67
CA VAL A 406 -2.87 16.54 -53.27
C VAL A 406 -4.21 17.29 -53.36
N GLU A 407 -5.32 16.57 -53.47
CA GLU A 407 -6.68 17.12 -53.51
C GLU A 407 -7.19 17.58 -52.13
N GLN A 408 -6.49 17.22 -51.08
CA GLN A 408 -6.82 17.52 -49.68
C GLN A 408 -5.86 18.53 -49.03
N MET A 409 -5.22 19.37 -49.81
CA MET A 409 -4.27 20.39 -49.33
C MET A 409 -4.88 21.34 -48.30
N ASP A 410 -6.16 21.66 -48.45
CA ASP A 410 -6.90 22.50 -47.46
C ASP A 410 -6.92 21.84 -46.07
N LEU A 411 -7.06 20.52 -46.01
CA LEU A 411 -6.99 19.78 -44.72
C LEU A 411 -5.60 19.88 -44.12
N LEU A 412 -4.52 19.89 -44.91
CA LEU A 412 -3.18 20.09 -44.40
C LEU A 412 -3.00 21.49 -43.80
N TYR A 413 -3.49 22.54 -44.49
CA TYR A 413 -3.47 23.90 -43.96
C TYR A 413 -4.30 24.02 -42.66
N GLU A 414 -5.46 23.39 -42.59
CA GLU A 414 -6.26 23.34 -41.37
C GLU A 414 -5.52 22.66 -40.23
N ARG A 415 -4.87 21.52 -40.47
CA ARG A 415 -4.02 20.82 -39.50
C ARG A 415 -2.86 21.70 -39.02
N MET A 416 -2.19 22.41 -39.92
CA MET A 416 -1.11 23.33 -39.57
C MET A 416 -1.62 24.48 -38.71
N ASN A 417 -2.74 25.09 -39.07
CA ASN A 417 -3.34 26.18 -38.31
C ASN A 417 -3.77 25.71 -36.90
N ASN A 418 -4.31 24.50 -36.79
CA ASN A 418 -4.67 23.93 -35.49
C ASN A 418 -3.46 23.68 -34.58
N MET A 419 -2.25 23.59 -35.13
CA MET A 419 -1.01 23.39 -34.38
C MET A 419 -0.30 24.71 -34.01
N ILE A 420 -0.80 25.88 -34.45
CA ILE A 420 -0.25 27.18 -34.04
C ILE A 420 -0.36 27.32 -32.52
N HIS A 421 -1.51 26.97 -31.93
CA HIS A 421 -1.70 26.90 -30.48
C HIS A 421 -1.65 25.44 -30.04
N ARG A 422 -0.53 25.05 -29.43
CA ARG A 422 -0.27 23.65 -29.06
C ARG A 422 -1.09 23.17 -27.89
N VAL A 423 -1.43 24.05 -26.95
CA VAL A 423 -2.22 23.69 -25.77
C VAL A 423 -3.68 23.50 -26.17
N LYS A 424 -4.33 22.47 -25.63
CA LYS A 424 -5.77 22.26 -25.82
C LYS A 424 -6.56 23.34 -25.07
N PRO A 425 -7.67 23.85 -25.64
CA PRO A 425 -8.37 25.02 -25.11
C PRO A 425 -9.11 24.77 -23.78
N ASP A 426 -9.30 23.51 -23.40
CA ASP A 426 -10.00 23.07 -22.19
C ASP A 426 -9.06 22.76 -21.03
N ARG A 427 -7.77 23.14 -21.13
CA ARG A 427 -6.75 22.88 -20.12
C ARG A 427 -6.40 24.12 -19.31
N SER A 428 -6.20 23.92 -18.00
CA SER A 428 -5.70 24.96 -17.12
C SER A 428 -4.16 25.00 -17.10
N ASP A 429 -3.61 26.12 -16.65
CA ASP A 429 -2.17 26.24 -16.46
C ASP A 429 -1.62 25.17 -15.49
N LEU A 430 -2.37 24.83 -14.43
CA LEU A 430 -1.99 23.76 -13.50
C LEU A 430 -1.92 22.39 -14.16
N ASP A 431 -2.79 22.09 -15.14
CA ASP A 431 -2.71 20.85 -15.92
C ASP A 431 -1.40 20.80 -16.71
N MET A 432 -1.02 21.92 -17.32
CA MET A 432 0.24 22.06 -18.04
C MET A 432 1.45 21.95 -17.10
N VAL A 433 1.41 22.62 -15.95
CA VAL A 433 2.46 22.55 -14.92
C VAL A 433 2.67 21.09 -14.47
N CYS A 434 1.59 20.36 -14.16
CA CYS A 434 1.66 18.94 -13.77
C CYS A 434 2.25 18.08 -14.89
N GLU A 435 1.87 18.29 -16.16
CA GLU A 435 2.42 17.54 -17.28
C GLU A 435 3.92 17.85 -17.48
N ILE A 436 4.33 19.10 -17.33
CA ILE A 436 5.74 19.52 -17.41
C ILE A 436 6.55 18.84 -16.30
N MET A 437 6.05 18.85 -15.05
CA MET A 437 6.68 18.16 -13.93
C MET A 437 6.87 16.67 -14.24
N LEU A 438 5.84 15.99 -14.72
CA LEU A 438 5.91 14.57 -15.10
C LEU A 438 6.95 14.31 -16.19
N LYS A 439 6.99 15.13 -17.24
CA LYS A 439 7.95 15.01 -18.34
C LYS A 439 9.40 15.27 -17.93
N LEU A 440 9.58 16.08 -16.88
CA LEU A 440 10.89 16.37 -16.30
C LEU A 440 11.30 15.40 -15.18
N GLY A 441 10.42 14.46 -14.81
CA GLY A 441 10.66 13.52 -13.73
C GLY A 441 10.57 14.14 -12.33
N VAL A 442 9.94 15.32 -12.20
CA VAL A 442 9.74 15.98 -10.91
C VAL A 442 8.49 15.42 -10.23
N PRO A 443 8.60 14.98 -8.97
CA PRO A 443 7.47 14.40 -8.24
C PRO A 443 6.30 15.37 -8.11
N LEU A 444 5.08 14.91 -8.38
CA LEU A 444 3.86 15.72 -8.27
C LEU A 444 3.50 16.11 -6.83
N ILE A 445 4.16 15.50 -5.83
CA ILE A 445 3.99 15.85 -4.41
C ILE A 445 4.65 17.19 -4.05
N TYR A 446 5.60 17.68 -4.86
CA TYR A 446 6.25 18.97 -4.61
C TYR A 446 5.21 20.10 -4.57
N SER A 447 5.47 21.11 -3.73
CA SER A 447 4.64 22.30 -3.65
C SER A 447 4.62 23.02 -5.00
N ILE A 448 3.45 23.52 -5.38
CA ILE A 448 3.26 24.38 -6.55
C ILE A 448 2.72 25.69 -5.99
N THR A 449 3.52 26.73 -6.07
CA THR A 449 3.15 28.05 -5.57
C THR A 449 3.05 29.02 -6.74
N ALA A 450 1.88 29.63 -6.93
CA ALA A 450 1.73 30.70 -7.90
C ALA A 450 2.41 31.97 -7.38
N VAL A 451 3.25 32.57 -8.20
CA VAL A 451 3.96 33.82 -7.93
C VAL A 451 3.66 34.83 -9.03
N GLU A 452 3.45 36.07 -8.64
CA GLU A 452 3.24 37.16 -9.59
C GLU A 452 4.56 37.88 -9.83
N ILE A 453 4.97 37.95 -11.09
CA ILE A 453 6.18 38.61 -11.56
C ILE A 453 5.77 39.66 -12.58
N ASN A 454 5.87 40.93 -12.21
CA ASN A 454 5.20 42.06 -12.90
C ASN A 454 3.67 41.78 -13.00
N ASP A 455 3.16 41.57 -14.19
CA ASP A 455 1.76 41.22 -14.46
C ASP A 455 1.60 39.76 -14.97
N LYS A 456 2.62 38.94 -14.76
CA LYS A 456 2.69 37.55 -15.23
C LYS A 456 2.57 36.57 -14.07
N THR A 457 1.69 35.61 -14.18
CA THR A 457 1.64 34.48 -13.23
C THR A 457 2.67 33.44 -13.64
N ALA A 458 3.56 33.08 -12.70
CA ALA A 458 4.47 31.96 -12.82
C ALA A 458 4.28 30.96 -11.67
N TYR A 459 4.73 29.75 -11.83
CA TYR A 459 4.56 28.66 -10.86
C TYR A 459 5.92 28.20 -10.36
N SER A 460 6.21 28.46 -9.09
CA SER A 460 7.39 27.96 -8.39
C SER A 460 7.15 26.54 -7.88
N ILE A 461 8.05 25.62 -8.18
CA ILE A 461 7.95 24.21 -7.81
C ILE A 461 9.03 23.86 -6.77
N GLY A 462 8.59 23.32 -5.64
CA GLY A 462 9.47 23.00 -4.50
C GLY A 462 9.72 24.20 -3.59
N GLU A 463 10.26 23.96 -2.40
CA GLU A 463 10.51 25.01 -1.40
C GLU A 463 11.59 25.99 -1.87
N ASP A 464 12.64 25.48 -2.55
CA ASP A 464 13.77 26.26 -3.05
C ASP A 464 13.64 26.66 -4.52
N CYS A 465 12.42 26.74 -5.05
CA CYS A 465 12.17 27.05 -6.46
C CYS A 465 13.01 26.19 -7.43
N LEU A 466 12.91 24.85 -7.30
CA LEU A 466 13.63 23.91 -8.19
C LEU A 466 13.34 24.19 -9.67
N LEU A 467 12.07 24.44 -10.00
CA LEU A 467 11.62 24.88 -11.31
C LEU A 467 10.77 26.15 -11.14
N LEU A 468 10.91 27.05 -12.10
CA LEU A 468 9.96 28.14 -12.30
C LEU A 468 9.32 27.97 -13.68
N ILE A 469 7.97 27.93 -13.74
CA ILE A 469 7.22 27.69 -14.98
C ILE A 469 6.36 28.90 -15.26
N CYS A 470 6.57 29.57 -16.39
CA CYS A 470 5.75 30.69 -16.85
C CYS A 470 5.05 30.33 -18.16
N LEU A 471 3.72 30.33 -18.15
CA LEU A 471 2.87 30.07 -19.32
C LEU A 471 2.11 31.33 -19.76
N ALA A 472 2.32 32.46 -19.06
CA ALA A 472 1.67 33.70 -19.37
C ALA A 472 2.11 34.24 -20.76
N PRO A 473 1.24 34.92 -21.52
CA PRO A 473 1.60 35.51 -22.81
C PRO A 473 2.45 36.78 -22.64
N ASP A 474 3.02 37.23 -23.73
CA ASP A 474 3.71 38.51 -23.86
C ASP A 474 4.90 38.71 -22.88
N VAL A 475 5.67 37.65 -22.66
CA VAL A 475 6.88 37.68 -21.80
C VAL A 475 7.96 38.54 -22.44
N GLN A 476 8.41 39.55 -21.71
CA GLN A 476 9.47 40.50 -22.08
C GLN A 476 10.80 40.14 -21.43
N PRO A 477 11.93 40.64 -21.93
CA PRO A 477 13.24 40.43 -21.31
C PRO A 477 13.30 40.83 -19.83
N GLU A 478 12.60 41.90 -19.45
CA GLU A 478 12.54 42.43 -18.07
C GLU A 478 11.83 41.44 -17.12
N ASP A 479 10.83 40.71 -17.63
CA ASP A 479 10.14 39.67 -16.87
C ASP A 479 11.09 38.50 -16.61
N VAL A 480 11.87 38.11 -17.62
CA VAL A 480 12.86 37.01 -17.51
C VAL A 480 13.95 37.37 -16.51
N GLU A 481 14.41 38.65 -16.47
CA GLU A 481 15.38 39.12 -15.48
C GLU A 481 14.85 38.91 -14.05
N GLN A 482 13.60 39.31 -13.79
CA GLN A 482 12.98 39.11 -12.49
C GLN A 482 12.70 37.63 -12.17
N MET A 483 12.38 36.83 -13.16
CA MET A 483 12.24 35.36 -12.99
C MET A 483 13.58 34.72 -12.62
N ALA A 484 14.69 35.23 -13.14
CA ALA A 484 16.02 34.74 -12.83
C ALA A 484 16.45 35.03 -11.37
N GLU A 485 15.91 36.08 -10.73
CA GLU A 485 16.18 36.42 -9.33
C GLU A 485 15.69 35.34 -8.35
N TYR A 486 14.68 34.51 -8.75
CA TYR A 486 14.26 33.34 -7.98
C TYR A 486 15.29 32.23 -7.99
N ALA A 487 16.36 32.35 -8.79
CA ALA A 487 17.46 31.39 -8.95
C ALA A 487 16.98 29.92 -9.17
N PRO A 488 15.99 29.65 -10.03
CA PRO A 488 15.54 28.29 -10.27
C PRO A 488 16.64 27.47 -10.95
N ALA A 489 16.69 26.15 -10.70
CA ALA A 489 17.59 25.30 -11.48
C ALA A 489 17.22 25.30 -12.98
N LYS A 490 15.92 25.40 -13.28
CA LYS A 490 15.40 25.55 -14.64
C LYS A 490 14.24 26.52 -14.69
N LEU A 491 14.26 27.40 -15.67
CA LEU A 491 13.12 28.23 -16.04
C LEU A 491 12.46 27.63 -17.30
N ILE A 492 11.17 27.34 -17.21
CA ILE A 492 10.37 26.77 -18.29
C ILE A 492 9.40 27.86 -18.78
N ILE A 493 9.48 28.20 -20.06
CA ILE A 493 8.59 29.18 -20.68
C ILE A 493 7.99 28.52 -21.94
N SER A 494 6.70 28.77 -22.23
CA SER A 494 6.14 28.39 -23.50
C SER A 494 6.75 29.22 -24.63
N ARG A 495 7.09 28.56 -25.74
CA ARG A 495 7.58 29.30 -26.90
C ARG A 495 6.57 30.37 -27.37
N GLU A 496 5.30 30.08 -27.24
CA GLU A 496 4.19 30.98 -27.62
C GLU A 496 4.04 32.15 -26.63
N SER A 497 4.69 32.10 -25.46
CA SER A 497 4.65 33.16 -24.44
C SER A 497 5.54 34.35 -24.78
N PHE A 498 6.57 34.20 -25.63
CA PHE A 498 7.43 35.31 -26.01
C PHE A 498 6.77 36.21 -27.05
N VAL A 499 6.97 37.50 -26.91
CA VAL A 499 6.45 38.50 -27.86
C VAL A 499 7.01 38.28 -29.26
N ASP A 500 8.29 37.95 -29.36
CA ASP A 500 8.98 37.68 -30.61
C ASP A 500 10.23 36.80 -30.42
N ASP A 501 10.88 36.40 -31.51
CA ASP A 501 12.10 35.58 -31.47
C ASP A 501 13.28 36.35 -30.84
N THR A 502 13.27 37.70 -30.84
CA THR A 502 14.30 38.52 -30.21
C THR A 502 14.22 38.47 -28.71
N ALA A 503 13.00 38.56 -28.16
CA ALA A 503 12.74 38.39 -26.73
C ALA A 503 13.18 37.00 -26.23
N MET A 504 12.88 35.97 -27.03
CA MET A 504 13.29 34.60 -26.73
C MET A 504 14.83 34.45 -26.76
N ALA A 505 15.54 35.06 -27.71
CA ALA A 505 17.00 35.04 -27.79
C ALA A 505 17.62 35.77 -26.61
N ASN A 506 17.09 36.96 -26.23
CA ASN A 506 17.54 37.71 -25.08
C ASN A 506 17.35 36.95 -23.76
N ALA A 507 16.22 36.27 -23.60
CA ALA A 507 15.94 35.39 -22.45
C ALA A 507 17.04 34.35 -22.25
N HIS A 508 17.53 33.75 -23.33
CA HIS A 508 18.62 32.78 -23.25
C HIS A 508 19.92 33.37 -22.71
N TYR A 509 20.29 34.60 -23.13
CA TYR A 509 21.48 35.26 -22.64
C TYR A 509 21.34 35.70 -21.19
N ILE A 510 20.21 36.31 -20.83
CA ILE A 510 19.91 36.73 -19.44
C ILE A 510 20.04 35.54 -18.48
N LEU A 511 19.37 34.44 -18.78
CA LEU A 511 19.36 33.24 -17.95
C LEU A 511 20.74 32.57 -17.85
N LYS A 512 21.51 32.61 -18.93
CA LYS A 512 22.89 32.10 -18.95
C LYS A 512 23.80 32.90 -17.99
N ASP A 513 23.64 34.21 -17.94
CA ASP A 513 24.40 35.09 -17.04
C ASP A 513 24.04 34.82 -15.58
N HIS A 514 22.79 34.46 -15.28
CA HIS A 514 22.31 34.03 -13.96
C HIS A 514 22.54 32.55 -13.63
N GLY A 515 23.11 31.77 -14.56
CA GLY A 515 23.36 30.34 -14.36
C GLY A 515 22.07 29.46 -14.38
N VAL A 516 20.99 29.97 -14.94
CA VAL A 516 19.68 29.30 -15.02
C VAL A 516 19.51 28.62 -16.38
N GLU A 517 19.07 27.36 -16.39
CA GLU A 517 18.78 26.63 -17.63
C GLU A 517 17.40 27.02 -18.18
N LEU A 518 17.34 27.55 -19.41
CA LEU A 518 16.08 27.79 -20.11
C LEU A 518 15.61 26.52 -20.82
N LYS A 519 14.35 26.14 -20.61
CA LYS A 519 13.67 25.08 -21.37
C LYS A 519 12.38 25.60 -21.98
N LEU A 520 12.22 25.40 -23.30
CA LEU A 520 11.00 25.77 -24.03
C LEU A 520 10.03 24.58 -24.08
N VAL A 521 8.73 24.86 -23.92
CA VAL A 521 7.62 23.91 -24.06
C VAL A 521 6.64 24.34 -25.14
#